data_fdbbfa009831792f685e3896ce7b200f
#
_entry.id   fdbbfa009831792f685e3896ce7b200f
#
_cell.length_a   1.000
_cell.length_b   1.000
_cell.length_c   1.000
_cell.angle_alpha   90.00
_cell.angle_beta   90.00
_cell.angle_gamma   90.00
#
_symmetry.space_group_name_H-M   'P 1'
#
loop_
_entity.id
_entity.type
_entity.pdbx_description
1 polymer ?
#
loop_
_entity_poly.entity_id
_entity_poly.type
_entity_poly.pdbx_seq_one_letter_code
_entity_poly.pdbx_strand_id
1 'polypeptide(L)'
;MSNAATLHRPHGYFVLRTGGLSLLLHRRATWVFIALLAALVAICVFCLSAGGPKPLPFADTLATVLGGGTPMQRLLVMELRLPRILAGLFSGAALGAAGCLMQTLARNRLATPGIIGIDNGATAFAXASIVGVATSMAPSTLALSGAATAAAMTFILAAGAGARGYRFIVVGIAVGALFGALTNLMLARAAIDAANAAYPWTVGSLNARPKATVLLLGYSLPLLLFVGLLLTRGLATMRFTDSVAIGLGVRLQAMRIGTLIVTVCLTALAVAVCGPVGLVALIAPEVARYLGGQHGVPMLSAALVGAILTVFADWVGRTVLAPTEIPVGIVMAIIGGPYLLWIILRPSAQKGP
;
A
#
# COMPACT_ATOMS: atom_id res chain seq x y z
N MET A 1 15.43 -3.90 51.25
CA MET A 1 14.76 -2.60 51.11
C MET A 1 14.67 -2.29 49.60
N SER A 2 13.50 -2.53 49.03
CA SER A 2 13.26 -2.36 47.61
C SER A 2 13.18 -0.88 47.26
N ASN A 3 14.21 -0.35 46.62
CA ASN A 3 14.14 0.96 45.97
C ASN A 3 13.23 0.82 44.73
N ALA A 4 11.94 0.97 44.97
CA ALA A 4 11.01 1.20 43.85
C ALA A 4 11.37 2.57 43.26
N ALA A 5 12.37 2.59 42.39
CA ALA A 5 12.67 3.77 41.61
C ALA A 5 11.34 4.22 40.97
N THR A 6 10.87 5.39 41.35
CA THR A 6 9.72 6.07 40.76
C THR A 6 10.06 6.26 39.29
N LEU A 7 9.74 5.27 38.51
CA LEU A 7 10.04 5.25 37.07
C LEU A 7 9.25 6.38 36.43
N HIS A 8 9.97 7.40 36.03
CA HIS A 8 9.42 8.59 35.36
C HIS A 8 8.58 8.15 34.17
N ARG A 9 7.29 8.46 34.18
CA ARG A 9 6.39 8.22 33.02
C ARG A 9 6.48 9.45 32.13
N PRO A 10 7.02 9.31 30.92
CA PRO A 10 7.08 10.46 30.02
C PRO A 10 5.67 10.98 29.72
N HIS A 11 5.47 12.28 29.80
CA HIS A 11 4.18 12.92 29.49
C HIS A 11 3.77 12.56 28.05
N GLY A 12 2.51 12.18 27.86
CA GLY A 12 1.96 11.86 26.54
C GLY A 12 2.16 10.42 26.08
N TYR A 13 2.68 9.52 26.94
CA TYR A 13 2.89 8.12 26.60
C TYR A 13 2.11 7.18 27.51
N PHE A 14 1.61 6.08 26.90
CA PHE A 14 1.21 4.87 27.63
C PHE A 14 2.45 3.99 27.75
N VAL A 15 2.73 3.51 28.94
CA VAL A 15 3.89 2.65 29.19
C VAL A 15 3.38 1.25 29.52
N LEU A 16 3.63 0.32 28.63
CA LEU A 16 3.31 -1.11 28.80
C LEU A 16 4.61 -1.84 29.12
N ARG A 17 4.64 -2.50 30.29
CA ARG A 17 5.81 -3.26 30.76
C ARG A 17 5.42 -4.70 30.99
N THR A 18 6.16 -5.61 30.38
CA THR A 18 5.94 -7.05 30.50
C THR A 18 7.29 -7.75 30.42
N GLY A 19 7.72 -8.43 31.49
CA GLY A 19 8.89 -9.32 31.47
C GLY A 19 10.18 -8.68 30.94
N GLY A 20 10.51 -7.47 31.38
CA GLY A 20 11.75 -6.79 30.95
C GLY A 20 11.64 -5.99 29.65
N LEU A 21 10.52 -6.09 28.94
CA LEU A 21 10.24 -5.26 27.75
C LEU A 21 9.40 -4.06 28.15
N SER A 22 9.80 -2.87 27.68
CA SER A 22 9.07 -1.63 27.90
C SER A 22 8.66 -1.05 26.53
N LEU A 23 7.35 -0.95 26.30
CA LEU A 23 6.78 -0.34 25.10
C LEU A 23 6.20 1.02 25.45
N LEU A 24 6.71 2.05 24.80
CA LEU A 24 6.23 3.42 24.92
C LEU A 24 5.31 3.71 23.72
N LEU A 25 4.02 3.85 23.99
CA LEU A 25 3.00 4.15 22.97
C LEU A 25 2.54 5.60 23.14
N HIS A 26 2.79 6.43 22.14
CA HIS A 26 2.35 7.84 22.16
C HIS A 26 0.82 7.90 22.14
N ARG A 27 0.21 8.57 23.12
CA ARG A 27 -1.26 8.61 23.33
C ARG A 27 -2.01 9.04 22.08
N ARG A 28 -1.59 10.14 21.43
CA ARG A 28 -2.24 10.64 20.21
C ARG A 28 -2.19 9.59 19.09
N ALA A 29 -1.01 8.98 18.86
CA ALA A 29 -0.84 7.97 17.83
C ALA A 29 -1.71 6.73 18.08
N THR A 30 -1.86 6.33 19.35
CA THR A 30 -2.72 5.19 19.73
C THR A 30 -4.19 5.50 19.47
N TRP A 31 -4.68 6.68 19.88
CA TRP A 31 -6.07 7.07 19.64
C TRP A 31 -6.37 7.22 18.15
N VAL A 32 -5.43 7.78 17.38
CA VAL A 32 -5.56 7.88 15.92
C VAL A 32 -5.62 6.49 15.29
N PHE A 33 -4.78 5.55 15.75
CA PHE A 33 -4.80 4.17 15.25
C PHE A 33 -6.17 3.52 15.51
N ILE A 34 -6.72 3.67 16.72
CA ILE A 34 -8.04 3.12 17.08
C ILE A 34 -9.14 3.78 16.22
N ALA A 35 -9.09 5.10 16.06
CA ALA A 35 -10.06 5.83 15.22
C ALA A 35 -9.99 5.40 13.76
N LEU A 36 -8.78 5.20 13.21
CA LEU A 36 -8.59 4.72 11.84
C LEU A 36 -9.12 3.28 11.68
N LEU A 37 -8.91 2.43 12.68
CA LEU A 37 -9.43 1.06 12.65
C LEU A 37 -10.97 1.07 12.66
N ALA A 38 -11.57 1.90 13.53
CA ALA A 38 -13.03 2.07 13.58
C ALA A 38 -13.57 2.62 12.25
N ALA A 39 -12.89 3.61 11.66
CA ALA A 39 -13.25 4.18 10.36
C ALA A 39 -13.16 3.13 9.23
N LEU A 40 -12.12 2.28 9.26
CA LEU A 40 -11.97 1.21 8.27
C LEU A 40 -13.13 0.21 8.37
N VAL A 41 -13.47 -0.21 9.58
CA VAL A 41 -14.62 -1.12 9.80
C VAL A 41 -15.91 -0.45 9.29
N ALA A 42 -16.13 0.80 9.66
CA ALA A 42 -17.33 1.56 9.26
C ALA A 42 -17.45 1.65 7.73
N ILE A 43 -16.35 1.98 7.03
CA ILE A 43 -16.37 2.11 5.57
C ILE A 43 -16.54 0.75 4.88
N CYS A 44 -15.96 -0.33 5.42
CA CYS A 44 -16.17 -1.68 4.86
C CYS A 44 -17.64 -2.11 4.99
N VAL A 45 -18.25 -1.87 6.16
CA VAL A 45 -19.67 -2.16 6.41
C VAL A 45 -20.55 -1.32 5.49
N PHE A 46 -20.25 -0.03 5.37
CA PHE A 46 -20.98 0.88 4.47
C PHE A 46 -20.89 0.38 3.01
N CYS A 47 -19.69 0.01 2.55
CA CYS A 47 -19.49 -0.48 1.17
C CYS A 47 -20.17 -1.83 0.92
N LEU A 48 -20.30 -2.68 1.94
CA LEU A 48 -21.06 -3.92 1.83
C LEU A 48 -22.55 -3.65 1.62
N SER A 49 -23.11 -2.67 2.31
CA SER A 49 -24.53 -2.28 2.18
C SER A 49 -24.77 -1.46 0.91
N ALA A 50 -23.99 -0.38 0.69
CA ALA A 50 -24.20 0.60 -0.37
C ALA A 50 -23.35 0.37 -1.60
N GLY A 51 -22.74 -0.80 -1.77
CA GLY A 51 -21.75 -1.07 -2.82
C GLY A 51 -22.34 -1.51 -4.15
N GLY A 52 -23.14 -0.67 -4.81
CA GLY A 52 -23.66 -0.98 -6.14
C GLY A 52 -25.02 -0.35 -6.40
N PRO A 53 -25.60 -0.58 -7.60
CA PRO A 53 -26.87 0.05 -7.98
C PRO A 53 -28.06 -0.38 -7.16
N LYS A 54 -27.98 -1.50 -6.45
CA LYS A 54 -29.02 -1.95 -5.53
C LYS A 54 -28.49 -1.95 -4.09
N PRO A 55 -28.70 -0.87 -3.33
CA PRO A 55 -28.32 -0.86 -1.92
C PRO A 55 -29.15 -1.90 -1.15
N LEU A 56 -28.52 -2.51 -0.16
CA LEU A 56 -29.18 -3.48 0.75
C LEU A 56 -29.30 -2.83 2.12
N PRO A 57 -30.42 -3.02 2.82
CA PRO A 57 -30.51 -2.61 4.21
C PRO A 57 -29.37 -3.21 5.03
N PHE A 58 -28.89 -2.46 6.01
CA PHE A 58 -27.80 -2.91 6.89
C PHE A 58 -28.12 -4.25 7.58
N ALA A 59 -29.39 -4.39 8.05
CA ALA A 59 -29.82 -5.63 8.73
C ALA A 59 -29.72 -6.85 7.81
N ASP A 60 -30.15 -6.70 6.54
CA ASP A 60 -30.06 -7.78 5.54
C ASP A 60 -28.61 -8.13 5.19
N THR A 61 -27.76 -7.09 5.07
CA THR A 61 -26.33 -7.26 4.82
C THR A 61 -25.68 -8.05 5.97
N LEU A 62 -25.96 -7.66 7.21
CA LEU A 62 -25.42 -8.33 8.40
C LEU A 62 -25.94 -9.77 8.49
N ALA A 63 -27.24 -9.98 8.29
CA ALA A 63 -27.83 -11.32 8.27
C ALA A 63 -27.14 -12.20 7.22
N THR A 64 -26.89 -11.65 6.04
CA THR A 64 -26.23 -12.37 4.94
C THR A 64 -24.78 -12.77 5.30
N VAL A 65 -24.04 -11.88 5.92
CA VAL A 65 -22.65 -12.17 6.37
C VAL A 65 -22.65 -13.25 7.44
N LEU A 66 -23.69 -13.28 8.30
CA LEU A 66 -23.83 -14.29 9.37
C LEU A 66 -24.42 -15.62 8.88
N GLY A 67 -24.58 -15.80 7.56
CA GLY A 67 -25.04 -17.06 6.97
C GLY A 67 -26.51 -17.12 6.60
N GLY A 68 -27.27 -16.04 6.85
CA GLY A 68 -28.67 -15.90 6.44
C GLY A 68 -28.83 -15.34 5.03
N GLY A 69 -29.97 -14.69 4.79
CA GLY A 69 -30.26 -13.99 3.54
C GLY A 69 -30.71 -14.90 2.38
N THR A 70 -31.26 -14.26 1.36
CA THR A 70 -31.70 -14.94 0.14
C THR A 70 -30.48 -15.31 -0.73
N PRO A 71 -30.62 -16.29 -1.67
CA PRO A 71 -29.53 -16.63 -2.58
C PRO A 71 -28.98 -15.40 -3.35
N MET A 72 -29.86 -14.48 -3.74
CA MET A 72 -29.45 -13.25 -4.44
C MET A 72 -28.62 -12.34 -3.52
N GLN A 73 -29.03 -12.18 -2.25
CA GLN A 73 -28.27 -11.39 -1.28
C GLN A 73 -26.90 -12.00 -1.01
N ARG A 74 -26.82 -13.34 -0.89
CA ARG A 74 -25.54 -14.04 -0.72
C ARG A 74 -24.62 -13.83 -1.92
N LEU A 75 -25.14 -13.95 -3.14
CA LEU A 75 -24.36 -13.70 -4.35
C LEU A 75 -23.80 -12.26 -4.34
N LEU A 76 -24.66 -11.26 -4.08
CA LEU A 76 -24.25 -9.85 -4.10
C LEU A 76 -23.21 -9.54 -3.01
N VAL A 77 -23.44 -10.00 -1.77
CA VAL A 77 -22.60 -9.63 -0.63
C VAL A 77 -21.32 -10.47 -0.60
N MET A 78 -21.45 -11.82 -0.66
CA MET A 78 -20.34 -12.73 -0.39
C MET A 78 -19.47 -13.01 -1.63
N GLU A 79 -20.07 -12.99 -2.83
CA GLU A 79 -19.34 -13.34 -4.05
C GLU A 79 -18.88 -12.12 -4.85
N LEU A 80 -19.62 -11.00 -4.77
CA LEU A 80 -19.27 -9.80 -5.56
C LEU A 80 -18.65 -8.69 -4.70
N ARG A 81 -19.32 -8.29 -3.60
CA ARG A 81 -18.88 -7.13 -2.81
C ARG A 81 -17.72 -7.44 -1.87
N LEU A 82 -17.84 -8.51 -1.09
CA LEU A 82 -16.85 -8.84 -0.06
C LEU A 82 -15.45 -9.09 -0.65
N PRO A 83 -15.28 -9.93 -1.70
CA PRO A 83 -13.94 -10.15 -2.27
C PRO A 83 -13.31 -8.86 -2.81
N ARG A 84 -14.13 -7.97 -3.38
CA ARG A 84 -13.66 -6.68 -3.92
C ARG A 84 -13.22 -5.74 -2.80
N ILE A 85 -13.99 -5.67 -1.70
CA ILE A 85 -13.62 -4.89 -0.52
C ILE A 85 -12.33 -5.43 0.10
N LEU A 86 -12.18 -6.76 0.22
CA LEU A 86 -10.96 -7.40 0.72
C LEU A 86 -9.76 -7.10 -0.18
N ALA A 87 -9.95 -7.13 -1.50
CA ALA A 87 -8.89 -6.76 -2.45
C ALA A 87 -8.42 -5.32 -2.22
N GLY A 88 -9.36 -4.38 -2.08
CA GLY A 88 -9.06 -2.98 -1.79
C GLY A 88 -8.40 -2.77 -0.44
N LEU A 89 -8.93 -3.44 0.60
CA LEU A 89 -8.42 -3.38 1.97
C LEU A 89 -6.95 -3.86 2.01
N PHE A 90 -6.70 -5.07 1.50
CA PHE A 90 -5.37 -5.67 1.58
C PHE A 90 -4.35 -4.93 0.70
N SER A 91 -4.73 -4.58 -0.55
CA SER A 91 -3.81 -3.88 -1.45
C SER A 91 -3.54 -2.45 -0.96
N GLY A 92 -4.57 -1.75 -0.47
CA GLY A 92 -4.42 -0.43 0.10
C GLY A 92 -3.54 -0.43 1.35
N ALA A 93 -3.75 -1.41 2.26
CA ALA A 93 -2.90 -1.56 3.45
C ALA A 93 -1.45 -1.83 3.07
N ALA A 94 -1.21 -2.73 2.11
CA ALA A 94 0.14 -3.07 1.65
C ALA A 94 0.84 -1.85 1.04
N LEU A 95 0.14 -1.11 0.15
CA LEU A 95 0.69 0.10 -0.49
C LEU A 95 0.96 1.21 0.53
N GLY A 96 0.05 1.42 1.49
CA GLY A 96 0.24 2.42 2.54
C GLY A 96 1.45 2.11 3.42
N ALA A 97 1.60 0.85 3.83
CA ALA A 97 2.76 0.40 4.61
C ALA A 97 4.05 0.51 3.81
N ALA A 98 4.05 0.03 2.55
CA ALA A 98 5.21 0.09 1.65
C ALA A 98 5.65 1.54 1.41
N GLY A 99 4.69 2.44 1.19
CA GLY A 99 4.96 3.87 1.05
C GLY A 99 5.63 4.46 2.29
N CYS A 100 5.11 4.13 3.48
CA CYS A 100 5.66 4.61 4.76
C CYS A 100 7.11 4.15 4.95
N LEU A 101 7.40 2.88 4.66
CA LEU A 101 8.75 2.32 4.74
C LEU A 101 9.68 2.99 3.73
N MET A 102 9.23 3.13 2.47
CA MET A 102 10.03 3.72 1.40
C MET A 102 10.37 5.19 1.66
N GLN A 103 9.37 5.99 2.07
CA GLN A 103 9.57 7.41 2.40
C GLN A 103 10.54 7.59 3.55
N THR A 104 10.46 6.73 4.57
CA THR A 104 11.35 6.79 5.73
C THR A 104 12.78 6.41 5.32
N LEU A 105 12.91 5.34 4.55
CA LEU A 105 14.22 4.85 4.07
C LEU A 105 14.91 5.87 3.17
N ALA A 106 14.15 6.47 2.24
CA ALA A 106 14.66 7.46 1.29
C ALA A 106 14.85 8.85 1.94
N ARG A 107 14.36 9.05 3.16
CA ARG A 107 14.29 10.36 3.82
C ARG A 107 13.61 11.41 2.93
N ASN A 108 12.63 10.96 2.15
CA ASN A 108 11.94 11.79 1.15
C ASN A 108 10.45 11.44 1.16
N ARG A 109 9.61 12.40 1.49
CA ARG A 109 8.15 12.22 1.59
C ARG A 109 7.48 11.93 0.24
N LEU A 110 8.17 12.20 -0.87
CA LEU A 110 7.66 11.95 -2.22
C LEU A 110 8.14 10.62 -2.79
N ALA A 111 8.93 9.84 -2.03
CA ALA A 111 9.39 8.52 -2.48
C ALA A 111 8.23 7.51 -2.47
N THR A 112 8.06 6.81 -3.58
CA THR A 112 7.09 5.71 -3.71
C THR A 112 7.82 4.41 -4.06
N PRO A 113 7.25 3.25 -3.71
CA PRO A 113 7.83 1.98 -4.13
C PRO A 113 7.90 1.82 -5.66
N GLY A 114 6.98 2.46 -6.40
CA GLY A 114 6.94 2.42 -7.86
C GLY A 114 8.21 2.95 -8.54
N ILE A 115 8.99 3.81 -7.85
CA ILE A 115 10.27 4.32 -8.36
C ILE A 115 11.24 3.19 -8.72
N ILE A 116 11.10 2.00 -8.10
CA ILE A 116 11.94 0.84 -8.39
C ILE A 116 11.54 0.14 -9.71
N GLY A 117 10.48 0.60 -10.38
CA GLY A 117 9.99 0.02 -11.64
C GLY A 117 9.02 -1.15 -11.46
N ILE A 118 8.65 -1.46 -10.22
CA ILE A 118 7.78 -2.60 -9.87
C ILE A 118 6.43 -2.52 -10.58
N ASP A 119 5.81 -1.33 -10.56
CA ASP A 119 4.48 -1.09 -11.13
C ASP A 119 4.48 -1.39 -12.64
N ASN A 120 5.47 -0.86 -13.34
CA ASN A 120 5.59 -1.04 -14.81
C ASN A 120 5.97 -2.47 -15.17
N GLY A 121 6.83 -3.13 -14.38
CA GLY A 121 7.16 -4.54 -14.58
C GLY A 121 5.93 -5.44 -14.42
N ALA A 122 5.15 -5.20 -13.37
CA ALA A 122 3.89 -5.93 -13.14
C ALA A 122 2.91 -5.73 -14.30
N THR A 123 2.74 -4.49 -14.74
CA THR A 123 1.83 -4.14 -15.84
C THR A 123 2.26 -4.80 -17.15
N ALA A 124 3.54 -4.74 -17.50
CA ALA A 124 4.07 -5.34 -18.73
C ALA A 124 3.82 -6.85 -18.78
N PHE A 125 4.10 -7.54 -17.70
CA PHE A 125 3.90 -9.00 -17.63
C PHE A 125 2.41 -9.37 -17.60
N ALA A 126 1.58 -8.64 -16.91
CA ALA A 126 0.13 -8.85 -16.99
C ALA A 126 -0.41 -8.65 -18.40
N UNK A 127 0.05 -7.67 -19.04
CA UNK A 127 -0.25 -7.39 -20.24
C UNK A 127 0.09 -8.37 -21.08
N ALA A 128 1.26 -8.95 -21.07
CA ALA A 128 1.74 -10.05 -21.93
C ALA A 128 0.81 -11.27 -21.92
N SER A 129 0.23 -11.59 -20.77
CA SER A 129 -0.78 -12.65 -20.64
C SER A 129 -2.05 -12.32 -21.44
N ILE A 130 -2.54 -11.10 -21.29
CA ILE A 130 -3.85 -10.70 -21.86
C ILE A 130 -3.78 -10.57 -23.38
N VAL A 131 -2.67 -10.04 -23.91
CA VAL A 131 -2.53 -9.83 -25.37
C VAL A 131 -1.99 -11.08 -26.09
N GLY A 132 -1.86 -12.21 -25.38
CA GLY A 132 -1.53 -13.50 -26.00
C GLY A 132 -0.05 -13.77 -26.23
N VAL A 133 0.84 -12.97 -25.66
CA VAL A 133 2.29 -13.19 -25.74
C VAL A 133 2.73 -14.31 -24.78
N ALA A 134 2.09 -14.40 -23.60
CA ALA A 134 2.36 -15.42 -22.60
C ALA A 134 1.03 -15.93 -22.02
N THR A 135 0.43 -16.90 -22.64
CA THR A 135 -0.93 -17.38 -22.35
C THR A 135 -0.99 -18.46 -21.26
N SER A 136 0.15 -18.97 -20.82
CA SER A 136 0.19 -20.12 -19.91
C SER A 136 -0.19 -19.80 -18.47
N MET A 137 -0.19 -18.52 -18.08
CA MET A 137 -0.43 -18.09 -16.70
C MET A 137 -1.43 -16.95 -16.62
N ALA A 138 -2.15 -16.89 -15.49
CA ALA A 138 -3.08 -15.81 -15.21
C ALA A 138 -2.35 -14.45 -15.12
N PRO A 139 -3.02 -13.34 -15.54
CA PRO A 139 -2.40 -12.01 -15.51
C PRO A 139 -1.85 -11.61 -14.13
N SER A 140 -2.53 -11.95 -13.04
CA SER A 140 -2.06 -11.64 -11.67
C SER A 140 -0.76 -12.38 -11.32
N THR A 141 -0.61 -13.64 -11.76
CA THR A 141 0.60 -14.42 -11.53
C THR A 141 1.78 -13.83 -12.30
N LEU A 142 1.54 -13.47 -13.57
CA LEU A 142 2.57 -12.80 -14.39
C LEU A 142 2.88 -11.41 -13.85
N ALA A 143 1.89 -10.66 -13.36
CA ALA A 143 2.14 -9.36 -12.71
C ALA A 143 3.12 -9.50 -11.54
N LEU A 144 2.93 -10.54 -10.70
CA LEU A 144 3.84 -10.78 -9.57
C LEU A 144 5.25 -11.09 -10.04
N SER A 145 5.41 -11.94 -11.08
CA SER A 145 6.73 -12.26 -11.64
C SER A 145 7.37 -11.03 -12.30
N GLY A 146 6.58 -10.20 -12.99
CA GLY A 146 7.06 -8.95 -13.61
C GLY A 146 7.53 -7.94 -12.57
N ALA A 147 6.78 -7.82 -11.47
CA ALA A 147 7.17 -6.97 -10.33
C ALA A 147 8.51 -7.44 -9.74
N ALA A 148 8.66 -8.76 -9.53
CA ALA A 148 9.89 -9.36 -9.01
C ALA A 148 11.06 -9.17 -9.98
N THR A 149 10.82 -9.34 -11.29
CA THR A 149 11.83 -9.15 -12.34
C THR A 149 12.32 -7.70 -12.36
N ALA A 150 11.41 -6.73 -12.34
CA ALA A 150 11.78 -5.31 -12.34
C ALA A 150 12.60 -4.95 -11.09
N ALA A 151 12.16 -5.43 -9.93
CA ALA A 151 12.90 -5.20 -8.67
C ALA A 151 14.30 -5.82 -8.75
N ALA A 152 14.41 -7.10 -9.18
CA ALA A 152 15.70 -7.79 -9.33
C ALA A 152 16.63 -7.06 -10.30
N MET A 153 16.12 -6.62 -11.46
CA MET A 153 16.88 -5.84 -12.44
C MET A 153 17.41 -4.54 -11.80
N THR A 154 16.55 -3.83 -11.08
CA THR A 154 16.96 -2.59 -10.41
C THR A 154 18.05 -2.84 -9.38
N PHE A 155 17.91 -3.90 -8.56
CA PHE A 155 18.93 -4.25 -7.57
C PHE A 155 20.26 -4.66 -8.21
N ILE A 156 20.22 -5.50 -9.25
CA ILE A 156 21.43 -6.01 -9.94
C ILE A 156 22.17 -4.85 -10.63
N LEU A 157 21.44 -4.03 -11.39
CA LEU A 157 22.04 -2.92 -12.14
C LEU A 157 22.56 -1.80 -11.23
N ALA A 158 21.95 -1.63 -10.05
CA ALA A 158 22.40 -0.66 -9.05
C ALA A 158 23.43 -1.21 -8.07
N ALA A 159 23.82 -2.49 -8.17
CA ALA A 159 24.63 -3.19 -7.15
C ALA A 159 25.98 -2.51 -6.86
N GLY A 160 26.63 -1.94 -7.86
CA GLY A 160 27.90 -1.23 -7.70
C GLY A 160 27.81 0.05 -6.86
N ALA A 161 26.62 0.59 -6.67
CA ALA A 161 26.39 1.83 -5.88
C ALA A 161 25.88 1.54 -4.47
N GLY A 162 25.64 0.29 -4.12
CA GLY A 162 24.89 -0.08 -2.93
C GLY A 162 23.43 0.36 -3.10
N ALA A 163 22.57 0.07 -2.15
CA ALA A 163 21.18 0.51 -2.18
C ALA A 163 21.07 1.97 -1.75
N ARG A 164 21.89 2.85 -2.35
CA ARG A 164 22.04 4.26 -1.92
C ARG A 164 21.95 5.22 -3.08
N GLY A 165 21.30 6.33 -2.79
CA GLY A 165 21.43 7.56 -3.53
C GLY A 165 20.83 7.59 -4.92
N TYR A 166 21.27 8.53 -5.68
CA TYR A 166 20.77 8.93 -6.98
C TYR A 166 20.78 7.78 -7.99
N ARG A 167 21.87 6.99 -8.02
CA ARG A 167 22.04 5.90 -9.00
C ARG A 167 20.93 4.83 -8.88
N PHE A 168 20.54 4.46 -7.66
CA PHE A 168 19.47 3.48 -7.44
C PHE A 168 18.14 3.99 -8.01
N ILE A 169 17.86 5.27 -7.78
CA ILE A 169 16.63 5.92 -8.28
C ILE A 169 16.64 5.97 -9.82
N VAL A 170 17.76 6.40 -10.42
CA VAL A 170 17.88 6.50 -11.88
C VAL A 170 17.72 5.14 -12.55
N VAL A 171 18.35 4.09 -11.99
CA VAL A 171 18.21 2.74 -12.52
C VAL A 171 16.76 2.26 -12.42
N GLY A 172 16.10 2.51 -11.29
CA GLY A 172 14.69 2.15 -11.11
C GLY A 172 13.78 2.84 -12.14
N ILE A 173 14.00 4.14 -12.38
CA ILE A 173 13.26 4.90 -13.40
C ILE A 173 13.53 4.31 -14.80
N ALA A 174 14.79 3.98 -15.11
CA ALA A 174 15.15 3.40 -16.41
C ALA A 174 14.49 2.02 -16.62
N VAL A 175 14.52 1.17 -15.59
CA VAL A 175 13.84 -0.15 -15.63
C VAL A 175 12.34 0.05 -15.81
N GLY A 176 11.74 0.98 -15.07
CA GLY A 176 10.32 1.32 -15.21
C GLY A 176 9.99 1.82 -16.61
N ALA A 177 10.81 2.70 -17.18
CA ALA A 177 10.62 3.22 -18.55
C ALA A 177 10.71 2.10 -19.60
N LEU A 178 11.65 1.16 -19.41
CA LEU A 178 11.79 0.00 -20.31
C LEU A 178 10.50 -0.85 -20.31
N PHE A 179 9.99 -1.22 -19.13
CA PHE A 179 8.75 -2.01 -19.03
C PHE A 179 7.52 -1.21 -19.49
N GLY A 180 7.50 0.11 -19.26
CA GLY A 180 6.45 0.99 -19.79
C GLY A 180 6.45 1.01 -21.31
N ALA A 181 7.62 1.09 -21.93
CA ALA A 181 7.75 1.04 -23.40
C ALA A 181 7.28 -0.31 -23.95
N LEU A 182 7.63 -1.42 -23.26
CA LEU A 182 7.14 -2.76 -23.64
C LEU A 182 5.62 -2.85 -23.54
N THR A 183 5.02 -2.31 -22.48
CA THR A 183 3.56 -2.26 -22.31
C THR A 183 2.92 -1.50 -23.48
N ASN A 184 3.43 -0.32 -23.82
CA ASN A 184 2.90 0.50 -24.91
C ASN A 184 3.04 -0.19 -26.28
N LEU A 185 4.16 -0.88 -26.51
CA LEU A 185 4.38 -1.65 -27.72
C LEU A 185 3.35 -2.79 -27.87
N MET A 186 3.12 -3.52 -26.77
CA MET A 186 2.13 -4.61 -26.75
C MET A 186 0.72 -4.08 -27.00
N LEU A 187 0.34 -2.96 -26.35
CA LEU A 187 -0.98 -2.34 -26.54
C LEU A 187 -1.16 -1.82 -27.97
N ALA A 188 -0.11 -1.25 -28.58
CA ALA A 188 -0.18 -0.74 -29.95
C ALA A 188 -0.39 -1.84 -31.00
N ARG A 189 -0.03 -3.08 -30.66
CA ARG A 189 -0.19 -4.24 -31.56
C ARG A 189 -1.38 -5.14 -31.19
N ALA A 190 -2.03 -4.87 -30.07
CA ALA A 190 -3.12 -5.70 -29.56
C ALA A 190 -4.42 -5.46 -30.37
N ALA A 191 -5.23 -6.50 -30.50
CA ALA A 191 -6.61 -6.34 -30.95
C ALA A 191 -7.38 -5.48 -29.95
N ILE A 192 -8.39 -4.75 -30.44
CA ILE A 192 -9.16 -3.79 -29.62
C ILE A 192 -9.70 -4.44 -28.34
N ASP A 193 -10.24 -5.65 -28.44
CA ASP A 193 -10.81 -6.35 -27.28
C ASP A 193 -9.75 -6.69 -26.24
N ALA A 194 -8.55 -7.14 -26.68
CA ALA A 194 -7.44 -7.43 -25.81
C ALA A 194 -6.90 -6.14 -25.16
N ALA A 195 -6.80 -5.05 -25.91
CA ALA A 195 -6.37 -3.75 -25.40
C ALA A 195 -7.34 -3.24 -24.30
N ASN A 196 -8.66 -3.37 -24.55
CA ASN A 196 -9.70 -2.97 -23.59
C ASN A 196 -9.62 -3.84 -22.32
N ALA A 197 -9.38 -5.15 -22.46
CA ALA A 197 -9.21 -6.07 -21.31
C ALA A 197 -7.93 -5.77 -20.52
N ALA A 198 -6.88 -5.28 -21.20
CA ALA A 198 -5.61 -4.95 -20.57
C ALA A 198 -5.60 -3.56 -19.89
N TYR A 199 -6.46 -2.64 -20.34
CA TYR A 199 -6.48 -1.26 -19.84
C TYR A 199 -6.58 -1.15 -18.31
N PRO A 200 -7.43 -1.93 -17.62
CA PRO A 200 -7.48 -1.86 -16.13
C PRO A 200 -6.16 -2.21 -15.44
N TRP A 201 -5.25 -2.91 -16.12
CA TRP A 201 -3.92 -3.22 -15.59
C TRP A 201 -2.94 -2.06 -15.77
N THR A 202 -3.24 -1.08 -16.60
CA THR A 202 -2.38 0.11 -16.76
C THR A 202 -2.73 1.21 -15.75
N VAL A 203 -3.97 1.25 -15.29
CA VAL A 203 -4.45 2.33 -14.39
C VAL A 203 -4.75 1.86 -12.96
N GLY A 204 -4.84 0.54 -12.76
CA GLY A 204 -5.19 -0.05 -11.46
C GLY A 204 -6.71 -0.16 -11.27
N SER A 205 -7.17 -1.38 -11.02
CA SER A 205 -8.59 -1.71 -10.85
C SER A 205 -8.75 -2.84 -9.83
N LEU A 206 -9.87 -2.86 -9.13
CA LEU A 206 -10.23 -3.94 -8.20
C LEU A 206 -11.32 -4.85 -8.77
N ASN A 207 -11.77 -4.57 -10.01
CA ASN A 207 -12.85 -5.33 -10.62
C ASN A 207 -12.39 -6.75 -11.01
N ALA A 208 -13.20 -7.75 -10.64
CA ALA A 208 -13.05 -9.16 -11.04
C ALA A 208 -11.66 -9.76 -10.74
N ARG A 209 -11.08 -9.43 -9.58
CA ARG A 209 -9.75 -9.96 -9.21
C ARG A 209 -9.86 -11.41 -8.71
N PRO A 210 -8.91 -12.30 -9.11
CA PRO A 210 -8.96 -13.71 -8.70
C PRO A 210 -8.87 -13.84 -7.17
N LYS A 211 -9.78 -14.62 -6.59
CA LYS A 211 -9.82 -14.87 -5.13
C LYS A 211 -8.48 -15.38 -4.61
N ALA A 212 -7.82 -16.28 -5.38
CA ALA A 212 -6.53 -16.86 -4.97
C ALA A 212 -5.46 -15.78 -4.75
N THR A 213 -5.37 -14.78 -5.63
CA THR A 213 -4.38 -13.70 -5.52
C THR A 213 -4.70 -12.79 -4.31
N VAL A 214 -6.00 -12.49 -4.10
CA VAL A 214 -6.46 -11.70 -2.95
C VAL A 214 -6.13 -12.42 -1.64
N LEU A 215 -6.37 -13.75 -1.57
CA LEU A 215 -6.06 -14.55 -0.39
C LEU A 215 -4.56 -14.66 -0.15
N LEU A 216 -3.75 -14.81 -1.22
CA LEU A 216 -2.29 -14.82 -1.10
C LEU A 216 -1.80 -13.51 -0.45
N LEU A 217 -2.29 -12.37 -0.92
CA LEU A 217 -1.98 -11.07 -0.29
C LEU A 217 -2.49 -11.02 1.15
N GLY A 218 -3.72 -11.48 1.40
CA GLY A 218 -4.33 -11.48 2.74
C GLY A 218 -3.53 -12.29 3.76
N TYR A 219 -3.01 -13.45 3.39
CA TYR A 219 -2.17 -14.28 4.28
C TYR A 219 -0.75 -13.73 4.43
N SER A 220 -0.21 -13.15 3.36
CA SER A 220 1.16 -12.60 3.38
C SER A 220 1.24 -11.26 4.14
N LEU A 221 0.17 -10.47 4.08
CA LEU A 221 0.15 -9.10 4.62
C LEU A 221 0.47 -9.05 6.12
N PRO A 222 -0.16 -9.85 7.01
CA PRO A 222 0.18 -9.78 8.44
C PRO A 222 1.65 -10.10 8.72
N LEU A 223 2.22 -11.09 8.02
CA LEU A 223 3.63 -11.44 8.15
C LEU A 223 4.53 -10.28 7.72
N LEU A 224 4.25 -9.68 6.55
CA LEU A 224 5.05 -8.57 6.03
C LEU A 224 4.91 -7.31 6.90
N LEU A 225 3.71 -7.04 7.43
CA LEU A 225 3.50 -5.94 8.39
C LEU A 225 4.26 -6.21 9.69
N PHE A 226 4.28 -7.44 10.17
CA PHE A 226 5.03 -7.79 11.38
C PHE A 226 6.54 -7.59 11.17
N VAL A 227 7.10 -8.11 10.06
CA VAL A 227 8.52 -7.90 9.73
C VAL A 227 8.82 -6.41 9.56
N GLY A 228 7.95 -5.68 8.84
CA GLY A 228 8.08 -4.23 8.67
C GLY A 228 8.09 -3.50 10.01
N LEU A 229 7.22 -3.91 10.95
CA LEU A 229 7.14 -3.31 12.29
C LEU A 229 8.45 -3.50 13.06
N LEU A 230 9.09 -4.66 12.95
CA LEU A 230 10.40 -4.91 13.57
C LEU A 230 11.47 -3.95 13.03
N LEU A 231 11.38 -3.59 11.75
CA LEU A 231 12.33 -2.68 11.11
C LEU A 231 12.08 -1.21 11.49
N THR A 232 10.87 -0.84 11.95
CA THR A 232 10.53 0.57 12.22
C THR A 232 11.42 1.22 13.28
N ARG A 233 11.89 0.46 14.28
CA ARG A 233 12.79 0.99 15.32
C ARG A 233 14.11 1.45 14.74
N GLY A 234 14.76 0.59 13.93
CA GLY A 234 16.00 0.95 13.23
C GLY A 234 15.80 2.07 12.22
N LEU A 235 14.69 2.05 11.50
CA LEU A 235 14.34 3.12 10.55
C LEU A 235 14.13 4.46 11.25
N ALA A 236 13.58 4.47 12.46
CA ALA A 236 13.39 5.71 13.21
C ALA A 236 14.74 6.37 13.55
N THR A 237 15.75 5.57 13.89
CA THR A 237 17.10 6.09 14.16
C THR A 237 17.81 6.53 12.86
N MET A 238 17.48 5.90 11.73
CA MET A 238 18.05 6.29 10.42
C MET A 238 17.52 7.64 9.92
N ARG A 239 16.54 8.25 10.58
CA ARG A 239 16.09 9.62 10.29
C ARG A 239 17.16 10.66 10.64
N PHE A 240 18.05 10.33 11.56
CA PHE A 240 19.26 11.14 11.84
C PHE A 240 20.33 10.84 10.80
N THR A 241 21.51 11.42 10.96
CA THR A 241 22.64 11.13 10.05
C THR A 241 23.10 9.68 10.20
N ASP A 242 23.74 9.16 9.17
CA ASP A 242 24.24 7.78 9.16
C ASP A 242 25.23 7.53 10.30
N SER A 243 26.10 8.52 10.62
CA SER A 243 27.06 8.42 11.71
C SER A 243 26.36 8.26 13.07
N VAL A 244 25.28 9.01 13.31
CA VAL A 244 24.48 8.88 14.54
C VAL A 244 23.82 7.51 14.62
N ALA A 245 23.23 7.03 13.52
CA ALA A 245 22.57 5.73 13.48
C ALA A 245 23.57 4.59 13.77
N ILE A 246 24.79 4.68 13.21
CA ILE A 246 25.87 3.70 13.47
C ILE A 246 26.26 3.76 14.96
N GLY A 247 26.44 4.96 15.51
CA GLY A 247 26.77 5.16 16.93
C GLY A 247 25.72 4.56 17.86
N LEU A 248 24.44 4.52 17.43
CA LEU A 248 23.35 3.89 18.17
C LEU A 248 23.23 2.37 17.89
N GLY A 249 24.19 1.77 17.17
CA GLY A 249 24.25 0.33 16.94
C GLY A 249 23.44 -0.18 15.74
N VAL A 250 22.94 0.70 14.86
CA VAL A 250 22.14 0.28 13.71
C VAL A 250 23.04 -0.22 12.58
N ARG A 251 22.80 -1.44 12.10
CA ARG A 251 23.47 -2.02 10.92
C ARG A 251 22.79 -1.46 9.66
N LEU A 252 23.27 -0.29 9.18
CA LEU A 252 22.64 0.47 8.09
C LEU A 252 22.34 -0.39 6.85
N GLN A 253 23.32 -1.18 6.40
CA GLN A 253 23.17 -1.98 5.18
C GLN A 253 22.05 -3.02 5.33
N ALA A 254 22.06 -3.75 6.45
CA ALA A 254 21.01 -4.75 6.73
C ALA A 254 19.63 -4.10 6.83
N MET A 255 19.54 -2.94 7.48
CA MET A 255 18.28 -2.19 7.60
C MET A 255 17.77 -1.72 6.23
N ARG A 256 18.66 -1.20 5.38
CA ARG A 256 18.30 -0.74 4.02
C ARG A 256 17.78 -1.91 3.18
N ILE A 257 18.53 -3.00 3.12
CA ILE A 257 18.17 -4.18 2.33
C ILE A 257 16.87 -4.80 2.87
N GLY A 258 16.76 -5.01 4.16
CA GLY A 258 15.56 -5.59 4.77
C GLY A 258 14.32 -4.75 4.51
N THR A 259 14.44 -3.42 4.65
CA THR A 259 13.31 -2.52 4.37
C THR A 259 12.91 -2.54 2.88
N LEU A 260 13.90 -2.55 1.98
CA LEU A 260 13.62 -2.63 0.54
C LEU A 260 12.93 -3.95 0.19
N ILE A 261 13.39 -5.07 0.74
CA ILE A 261 12.76 -6.39 0.49
C ILE A 261 11.30 -6.36 0.94
N VAL A 262 11.01 -5.91 2.17
CA VAL A 262 9.63 -5.84 2.69
C VAL A 262 8.78 -4.91 1.81
N THR A 263 9.33 -3.75 1.43
CA THR A 263 8.64 -2.78 0.57
C THR A 263 8.31 -3.38 -0.80
N VAL A 264 9.28 -4.06 -1.43
CA VAL A 264 9.11 -4.73 -2.73
C VAL A 264 8.04 -5.82 -2.62
N CYS A 265 8.10 -6.68 -1.59
CA CYS A 265 7.12 -7.75 -1.40
C CYS A 265 5.71 -7.20 -1.19
N LEU A 266 5.54 -6.19 -0.33
CA LEU A 266 4.24 -5.54 -0.11
C LEU A 266 3.69 -4.95 -1.41
N THR A 267 4.53 -4.24 -2.16
CA THR A 267 4.11 -3.57 -3.40
C THR A 267 3.80 -4.58 -4.50
N ALA A 268 4.68 -5.56 -4.71
CA ALA A 268 4.50 -6.58 -5.76
C ALA A 268 3.20 -7.37 -5.55
N LEU A 269 2.94 -7.80 -4.32
CA LEU A 269 1.69 -8.50 -3.98
C LEU A 269 0.46 -7.62 -4.16
N ALA A 270 0.55 -6.34 -3.75
CA ALA A 270 -0.56 -5.39 -3.93
C ALA A 270 -0.85 -5.14 -5.42
N VAL A 271 0.20 -4.87 -6.22
CA VAL A 271 0.06 -4.59 -7.66
C VAL A 271 -0.44 -5.84 -8.41
N ALA A 272 -0.06 -7.04 -7.99
CA ALA A 272 -0.60 -8.28 -8.56
C ALA A 272 -2.11 -8.43 -8.32
N VAL A 273 -2.65 -7.79 -7.28
CA VAL A 273 -4.09 -7.74 -7.01
C VAL A 273 -4.77 -6.57 -7.73
N CYS A 274 -4.30 -5.35 -7.49
CA CYS A 274 -5.03 -4.14 -7.91
C CYS A 274 -4.44 -3.43 -9.13
N GLY A 275 -3.28 -3.86 -9.63
CA GLY A 275 -2.54 -3.08 -10.62
C GLY A 275 -1.85 -1.86 -9.98
N PRO A 276 -1.28 -0.94 -10.76
CA PRO A 276 -0.56 0.22 -10.23
C PRO A 276 -1.53 1.26 -9.63
N VAL A 277 -1.47 1.47 -8.32
CA VAL A 277 -2.22 2.51 -7.59
C VAL A 277 -1.23 3.29 -6.71
N GLY A 278 -0.20 3.85 -7.34
CA GLY A 278 0.96 4.44 -6.65
C GLY A 278 0.64 5.59 -5.71
N LEU A 279 -0.41 6.37 -5.99
CA LEU A 279 -0.76 7.52 -5.14
C LEU A 279 -1.19 7.13 -3.73
N VAL A 280 -1.74 5.94 -3.52
CA VAL A 280 -2.03 5.42 -2.18
C VAL A 280 -0.74 5.36 -1.34
N ALA A 281 0.34 4.84 -1.93
CA ALA A 281 1.64 4.72 -1.24
C ALA A 281 2.26 6.08 -0.90
N LEU A 282 1.84 7.13 -1.60
CA LEU A 282 2.32 8.49 -1.36
C LEU A 282 1.51 9.21 -0.29
N ILE A 283 0.18 9.13 -0.39
CA ILE A 283 -0.76 9.91 0.45
C ILE A 283 -0.92 9.27 1.84
N ALA A 284 -1.04 7.95 1.91
CA ALA A 284 -1.40 7.26 3.15
C ALA A 284 -0.40 7.52 4.29
N PRO A 285 0.93 7.46 4.06
CA PRO A 285 1.87 7.78 5.13
C PRO A 285 1.81 9.24 5.59
N GLU A 286 1.54 10.16 4.66
CA GLU A 286 1.48 11.59 4.97
C GLU A 286 0.26 11.92 5.84
N VAL A 287 -0.90 11.35 5.48
CA VAL A 287 -2.13 11.46 6.28
C VAL A 287 -1.90 10.84 7.67
N ALA A 288 -1.26 9.66 7.74
CA ALA A 288 -0.96 9.00 9.01
C ALA A 288 -0.07 9.86 9.91
N ARG A 289 0.95 10.53 9.34
CA ARG A 289 1.83 11.45 10.06
C ARG A 289 1.09 12.71 10.51
N TYR A 290 0.23 13.24 9.66
CA TYR A 290 -0.55 14.43 9.98
C TYR A 290 -1.48 14.18 11.17
N LEU A 291 -2.18 13.06 11.18
CA LEU A 291 -3.13 12.71 12.24
C LEU A 291 -2.42 12.31 13.53
N GLY A 292 -1.46 11.38 13.43
CA GLY A 292 -0.79 10.76 14.58
C GLY A 292 0.37 11.56 15.17
N GLY A 293 0.82 12.60 14.46
CA GLY A 293 2.04 13.33 14.81
C GLY A 293 3.28 12.66 14.25
N GLN A 294 4.42 13.35 14.38
CA GLN A 294 5.69 12.90 13.78
C GLN A 294 6.50 11.98 14.71
N HIS A 295 5.82 11.21 15.56
CA HIS A 295 6.45 10.31 16.54
C HIS A 295 6.67 8.92 15.92
N GLY A 296 7.93 8.60 15.63
CA GLY A 296 8.30 7.29 15.06
C GLY A 296 7.91 7.12 13.59
N VAL A 297 7.79 5.87 13.16
CA VAL A 297 7.41 5.48 11.80
C VAL A 297 5.98 4.92 11.86
N PRO A 298 4.97 5.68 11.38
CA PRO A 298 3.56 5.28 11.56
C PRO A 298 3.10 4.28 10.48
N MET A 299 3.83 3.16 10.35
CA MET A 299 3.58 2.18 9.28
C MET A 299 2.18 1.57 9.38
N LEU A 300 1.74 1.16 10.59
CA LEU A 300 0.42 0.54 10.76
C LEU A 300 -0.72 1.53 10.51
N SER A 301 -0.56 2.79 10.96
CA SER A 301 -1.55 3.84 10.66
C SER A 301 -1.58 4.14 9.17
N ALA A 302 -0.42 4.13 8.49
CA ALA A 302 -0.35 4.31 7.04
C ALA A 302 -1.03 3.15 6.30
N ALA A 303 -0.89 1.91 6.81
CA ALA A 303 -1.61 0.75 6.26
C ALA A 303 -3.13 0.95 6.38
N LEU A 304 -3.63 1.38 7.54
CA LEU A 304 -5.06 1.63 7.74
C LEU A 304 -5.58 2.75 6.82
N VAL A 305 -4.83 3.85 6.72
CA VAL A 305 -5.21 4.96 5.82
C VAL A 305 -5.22 4.47 4.36
N GLY A 306 -4.22 3.69 3.94
CA GLY A 306 -4.16 3.13 2.60
C GLY A 306 -5.37 2.25 2.29
N ALA A 307 -5.75 1.38 3.25
CA ALA A 307 -6.95 0.54 3.14
C ALA A 307 -8.22 1.39 2.99
N ILE A 308 -8.39 2.39 3.86
CA ILE A 308 -9.55 3.31 3.81
C ILE A 308 -9.63 4.01 2.46
N LEU A 309 -8.51 4.60 2.01
CA LEU A 309 -8.46 5.34 0.75
C LEU A 309 -8.83 4.45 -0.44
N THR A 310 -8.28 3.23 -0.50
CA THR A 310 -8.50 2.33 -1.63
C THR A 310 -9.93 1.80 -1.66
N VAL A 311 -10.48 1.39 -0.50
CA VAL A 311 -11.87 0.92 -0.40
C VAL A 311 -12.84 2.04 -0.75
N PHE A 312 -12.60 3.26 -0.22
CA PHE A 312 -13.44 4.42 -0.51
C PHE A 312 -13.36 4.82 -1.99
N ALA A 313 -12.15 4.88 -2.57
CA ALA A 313 -11.96 5.23 -3.97
C ALA A 313 -12.64 4.22 -4.91
N ASP A 314 -12.60 2.93 -4.56
CA ASP A 314 -13.30 1.90 -5.32
C ASP A 314 -14.82 2.09 -5.24
N TRP A 315 -15.35 2.39 -4.05
CA TRP A 315 -16.78 2.69 -3.89
C TRP A 315 -17.20 3.89 -4.73
N VAL A 316 -16.42 4.98 -4.70
CA VAL A 316 -16.66 6.17 -5.54
C VAL A 316 -16.66 5.79 -7.02
N GLY A 317 -15.66 5.01 -7.48
CA GLY A 317 -15.52 4.60 -8.87
C GLY A 317 -16.69 3.76 -9.39
N ARG A 318 -17.34 3.00 -8.47
CA ARG A 318 -18.51 2.18 -8.82
C ARG A 318 -19.84 2.92 -8.80
N THR A 319 -19.90 4.05 -8.10
CA THR A 319 -21.19 4.71 -7.84
C THR A 319 -21.39 6.01 -8.62
N VAL A 320 -20.33 6.80 -8.83
CA VAL A 320 -20.44 8.15 -9.40
C VAL A 320 -20.93 8.16 -10.84
N LEU A 321 -20.44 7.22 -11.68
CA LEU A 321 -20.84 7.14 -13.08
C LEU A 321 -21.58 5.83 -13.43
N ALA A 322 -22.23 5.22 -12.42
CA ALA A 322 -22.95 3.96 -12.68
C ALA A 322 -23.89 4.08 -13.87
N PRO A 323 -23.99 3.08 -14.78
CA PRO A 323 -23.42 1.73 -14.64
C PRO A 323 -21.96 1.59 -15.07
N THR A 324 -21.33 2.64 -15.58
CA THR A 324 -19.91 2.61 -15.99
C THR A 324 -19.03 2.70 -14.72
N GLU A 325 -18.08 1.78 -14.60
CA GLU A 325 -17.16 1.77 -13.44
C GLU A 325 -15.85 2.50 -13.78
N ILE A 326 -15.45 3.40 -12.90
CA ILE A 326 -14.14 4.08 -12.98
C ILE A 326 -13.11 3.26 -12.21
N PRO A 327 -11.98 2.86 -12.83
CA PRO A 327 -10.91 2.17 -12.12
C PRO A 327 -10.40 2.95 -10.90
N VAL A 328 -10.09 2.23 -9.82
CA VAL A 328 -9.69 2.82 -8.53
C VAL A 328 -8.47 3.74 -8.66
N GLY A 329 -7.52 3.40 -9.55
CA GLY A 329 -6.33 4.22 -9.76
C GLY A 329 -6.63 5.58 -10.37
N ILE A 330 -7.65 5.66 -11.25
CA ILE A 330 -8.10 6.95 -11.81
C ILE A 330 -8.71 7.82 -10.71
N VAL A 331 -9.59 7.23 -9.88
CA VAL A 331 -10.19 7.98 -8.75
C VAL A 331 -9.08 8.48 -7.81
N MET A 332 -8.09 7.62 -7.52
CA MET A 332 -6.96 8.01 -6.68
C MET A 332 -6.12 9.11 -7.33
N ALA A 333 -5.98 9.12 -8.67
CA ALA A 333 -5.25 10.18 -9.37
C ALA A 333 -5.98 11.52 -9.29
N ILE A 334 -7.30 11.49 -9.42
CA ILE A 334 -8.15 12.71 -9.32
C ILE A 334 -8.07 13.31 -7.91
N ILE A 335 -8.05 12.49 -6.88
CA ILE A 335 -7.96 12.95 -5.48
C ILE A 335 -6.51 13.30 -5.13
N GLY A 336 -5.58 12.45 -5.53
CA GLY A 336 -4.18 12.51 -5.13
C GLY A 336 -3.40 13.65 -5.79
N GLY A 337 -3.70 13.96 -7.04
CA GLY A 337 -3.03 15.04 -7.77
C GLY A 337 -3.17 16.39 -7.06
N PRO A 338 -4.38 16.88 -6.83
CA PRO A 338 -4.59 18.12 -6.07
C PRO A 338 -4.01 18.08 -4.65
N TYR A 339 -4.10 16.95 -3.98
CA TYR A 339 -3.52 16.79 -2.64
C TYR A 339 -2.00 16.97 -2.65
N LEU A 340 -1.32 16.42 -3.67
CA LEU A 340 0.13 16.57 -3.82
C LEU A 340 0.52 18.02 -4.10
N LEU A 341 -0.22 18.68 -4.99
CA LEU A 341 0.01 20.11 -5.28
C LEU A 341 -0.15 20.93 -4.01
N TRP A 342 -1.20 20.66 -3.22
CA TRP A 342 -1.43 21.35 -1.95
C TRP A 342 -0.27 21.14 -0.97
N ILE A 343 0.26 19.91 -0.85
CA ILE A 343 1.41 19.63 0.04
C ILE A 343 2.66 20.39 -0.42
N ILE A 344 2.93 20.39 -1.73
CA ILE A 344 4.13 21.04 -2.29
C ILE A 344 4.03 22.56 -2.13
N LEU A 345 2.86 23.14 -2.37
CA LEU A 345 2.62 24.58 -2.31
C LEU A 345 2.49 25.09 -0.88
N ARG A 346 2.29 24.21 0.09
CA ARG A 346 2.15 24.63 1.49
C ARG A 346 3.50 25.16 1.99
N PRO A 347 3.56 26.40 2.51
CA PRO A 347 4.81 26.90 3.05
C PRO A 347 5.33 25.97 4.15
N SER A 348 6.56 25.50 4.01
CA SER A 348 7.20 24.77 5.11
C SER A 348 7.21 25.73 6.30
N ALA A 349 6.40 25.44 7.31
CA ALA A 349 6.55 26.11 8.58
C ALA A 349 7.94 25.71 9.09
N GLN A 350 8.94 26.48 8.70
CA GLN A 350 10.24 26.44 9.35
C GLN A 350 9.98 26.80 10.79
N LYS A 351 9.84 25.78 11.63
CA LYS A 351 10.05 26.00 13.04
C LYS A 351 11.51 26.38 13.14
N GLY A 352 11.75 27.65 13.36
CA GLY A 352 13.08 28.17 13.66
C GLY A 352 13.72 27.41 14.83
N PRO A 353 15.02 27.56 15.02
CA PRO A 353 15.78 26.80 16.00
C PRO A 353 15.25 26.94 17.41
#